data_13143ac12f92cab2dce8c8b3c5b4956c
#
_entry.id   13143ac12f92cab2dce8c8b3c5b4956c
#
_cell.length_a   1.000
_cell.length_b   1.000
_cell.length_c   1.000
_cell.angle_alpha   90.00
_cell.angle_beta   90.00
_cell.angle_gamma   90.00
#
_symmetry.space_group_name_H-M   'P 1'
#
loop_
_entity.id
_entity.type
_entity.pdbx_description
1 polymer ?
#
loop_
_entity_poly.entity_id
_entity_poly.type
_entity_poly.pdbx_seq_one_letter_code
_entity_poly.pdbx_strand_id
1 'polypeptide(L)'
;VIGYSSGGQITGLFGTDAVGYRNYGLPKPGALLLGYPVNTFRELKPGYRILLDPDVLAQRYYDMNVSDSITPDYPPTFFWCGKNDLTLMLMDWYAQIPQLQKAMEKNGVPYVSRVYDNAPHSVSTGRGTDAEGWLNEAVAFWEEQTK
;
A
#
# COMPACT_ATOMS: atom_id res chain seq x y z
N VAL A 1 1.21 3.06 11.61
CA VAL A 1 -0.15 3.18 11.04
C VAL A 1 -0.40 1.95 10.17
N ILE A 2 -1.63 1.42 10.18
CA ILE A 2 -1.99 0.22 9.43
C ILE A 2 -3.17 0.51 8.47
N GLY A 3 -3.15 -0.09 7.29
CA GLY A 3 -4.23 0.02 6.30
C GLY A 3 -4.28 -1.14 5.33
N TYR A 4 -5.48 -1.41 4.79
CA TYR A 4 -5.76 -2.52 3.90
C TYR A 4 -6.46 -2.05 2.63
N SER A 5 -6.16 -2.63 1.47
CA SER A 5 -6.82 -2.34 0.20
C SER A 5 -6.80 -0.84 -0.12
N SER A 6 -7.94 -0.20 -0.37
CA SER A 6 -8.05 1.27 -0.50
C SER A 6 -7.65 2.02 0.78
N GLY A 7 -7.90 1.44 1.96
CA GLY A 7 -7.35 1.94 3.23
C GLY A 7 -5.82 1.87 3.27
N GLY A 8 -5.21 0.91 2.58
CA GLY A 8 -3.77 0.85 2.35
C GLY A 8 -3.27 2.02 1.50
N GLN A 9 -4.03 2.45 0.48
CA GLN A 9 -3.73 3.67 -0.27
C GLN A 9 -3.78 4.91 0.62
N ILE A 10 -4.85 5.07 1.39
CA ILE A 10 -4.99 6.21 2.31
C ILE A 10 -3.82 6.24 3.30
N THR A 11 -3.46 5.08 3.86
CA THR A 11 -2.31 4.97 4.77
C THR A 11 -0.98 5.27 4.06
N GLY A 12 -0.81 4.81 2.83
CA GLY A 12 0.35 5.15 2.00
C GLY A 12 0.44 6.66 1.72
N LEU A 13 -0.66 7.28 1.32
CA LEU A 13 -0.73 8.73 1.11
C LEU A 13 -0.49 9.52 2.40
N PHE A 14 -0.92 9.00 3.55
CA PHE A 14 -0.63 9.62 4.84
C PHE A 14 0.88 9.70 5.16
N GLY A 15 1.69 8.86 4.57
CA GLY A 15 3.15 8.93 4.65
C GLY A 15 3.78 10.01 3.78
N THR A 16 3.05 10.62 2.84
CA THR A 16 3.57 11.58 1.86
C THR A 16 3.59 13.02 2.37
N ASP A 17 4.44 13.86 1.76
CA ASP A 17 4.45 15.29 2.05
C ASP A 17 3.24 16.03 1.45
N ALA A 18 2.63 15.48 0.38
CA ALA A 18 1.54 16.13 -0.34
C ALA A 18 0.25 16.22 0.47
N VAL A 19 -0.12 15.16 1.17
CA VAL A 19 -1.39 15.07 1.92
C VAL A 19 -1.22 14.34 3.27
N GLY A 20 0.02 14.12 3.70
CA GLY A 20 0.34 13.23 4.79
C GLY A 20 0.37 13.88 6.17
N TYR A 21 0.97 13.16 7.10
CA TYR A 21 1.03 13.45 8.54
C TYR A 21 1.51 14.87 8.86
N ARG A 22 2.45 15.41 8.07
CA ARG A 22 2.99 16.77 8.28
C ARG A 22 1.95 17.86 8.15
N ASN A 23 1.00 17.69 7.20
CA ASN A 23 -0.07 18.67 6.98
C ASN A 23 -1.03 18.79 8.17
N TYR A 24 -0.99 17.80 9.07
CA TYR A 24 -1.82 17.77 10.29
C TYR A 24 -1.00 18.05 11.55
N GLY A 25 0.26 18.44 11.43
CA GLY A 25 1.14 18.67 12.60
C GLY A 25 1.45 17.40 13.40
N LEU A 26 1.32 16.23 12.78
CA LEU A 26 1.58 14.94 13.42
C LEU A 26 3.03 14.51 13.26
N PRO A 27 3.59 13.74 14.21
CA PRO A 27 4.92 13.18 14.07
C PRO A 27 4.98 12.16 12.93
N LYS A 28 6.19 11.98 12.36
CA LYS A 28 6.44 10.93 11.35
C LYS A 28 6.07 9.55 11.92
N PRO A 29 5.26 8.76 11.21
CA PRO A 29 5.01 7.37 11.61
C PRO A 29 6.30 6.56 11.69
N GLY A 30 6.46 5.77 12.74
CA GLY A 30 7.59 4.84 12.87
C GLY A 30 7.60 3.77 11.77
N ALA A 31 6.43 3.35 11.29
CA ALA A 31 6.26 2.57 10.07
C ALA A 31 4.82 2.64 9.55
N LEU A 32 4.66 2.34 8.24
CA LEU A 32 3.37 2.04 7.60
C LEU A 32 3.27 0.54 7.36
N LEU A 33 2.15 -0.06 7.76
CA LEU A 33 1.90 -1.50 7.64
C LEU A 33 0.71 -1.71 6.70
N LEU A 34 0.97 -2.21 5.49
CA LEU A 34 -0.01 -2.20 4.41
C LEU A 34 -0.35 -3.63 3.98
N GLY A 35 -1.60 -4.02 4.12
CA GLY A 35 -2.11 -5.29 3.60
C GLY A 35 -2.73 -5.09 2.21
N TYR A 36 -2.25 -5.82 1.18
CA TYR A 36 -2.75 -5.76 -0.20
C TYR A 36 -3.13 -4.33 -0.63
N PRO A 37 -2.17 -3.36 -0.50
CA PRO A 37 -2.49 -1.95 -0.70
C PRO A 37 -2.79 -1.63 -2.15
N VAL A 38 -3.69 -0.67 -2.37
CA VAL A 38 -3.79 0.02 -3.65
C VAL A 38 -2.71 1.10 -3.70
N ASN A 39 -1.91 1.10 -4.77
CA ASN A 39 -0.94 2.15 -5.05
C ASN A 39 -1.55 3.25 -5.90
N THR A 40 -2.34 2.86 -6.92
CA THR A 40 -2.94 3.79 -7.87
C THR A 40 -4.28 3.30 -8.41
N PHE A 41 -5.18 4.23 -8.70
CA PHE A 41 -6.39 4.00 -9.50
C PHE A 41 -6.25 4.49 -10.95
N ARG A 42 -5.13 5.12 -11.31
CA ARG A 42 -4.92 5.66 -12.67
C ARG A 42 -4.71 4.59 -13.71
N GLU A 43 -3.99 3.54 -13.37
CA GLU A 43 -3.57 2.47 -14.28
C GLU A 43 -4.46 1.23 -14.15
N LEU A 44 -5.78 1.44 -14.19
CA LEU A 44 -6.75 0.35 -14.11
C LEU A 44 -6.93 -0.33 -15.46
N LYS A 45 -7.04 -1.65 -15.46
CA LYS A 45 -7.45 -2.39 -16.64
C LYS A 45 -8.85 -1.94 -17.10
N PRO A 46 -9.13 -1.91 -18.42
CA PRO A 46 -10.39 -1.40 -18.93
C PRO A 46 -11.64 -2.03 -18.29
N GLY A 47 -11.60 -3.34 -18.03
CA GLY A 47 -12.73 -4.04 -17.41
C GLY A 47 -13.02 -3.58 -15.96
N TYR A 48 -12.00 -3.16 -15.22
CA TYR A 48 -12.19 -2.64 -13.87
C TYR A 48 -12.73 -1.20 -13.88
N ARG A 49 -12.31 -0.38 -14.85
CA ARG A 49 -12.83 0.99 -15.01
C ARG A 49 -14.34 1.02 -15.25
N ILE A 50 -14.89 0.01 -15.94
CA ILE A 50 -16.34 -0.09 -16.21
C ILE A 50 -17.13 -0.36 -14.92
N LEU A 51 -16.51 -0.99 -13.92
CA LEU A 51 -17.15 -1.32 -12.64
C LEU A 51 -17.14 -0.17 -11.64
N LEU A 52 -16.31 0.84 -11.87
CA LEU A 52 -16.21 2.01 -10.99
C LEU A 52 -17.14 3.13 -11.49
N ASP A 53 -17.88 3.71 -10.56
CA ASP A 53 -18.71 4.87 -10.83
C ASP A 53 -17.85 6.01 -11.41
N PRO A 54 -18.25 6.63 -12.55
CA PRO A 54 -17.53 7.76 -13.13
C PRO A 54 -17.31 8.93 -12.16
N ASP A 55 -18.27 9.21 -11.28
CA ASP A 55 -18.16 10.26 -10.27
C ASP A 55 -17.12 9.91 -9.22
N VAL A 56 -16.98 8.63 -8.88
CA VAL A 56 -15.93 8.11 -8.01
C VAL A 56 -14.56 8.24 -8.67
N LEU A 57 -14.45 7.92 -9.96
CA LEU A 57 -13.20 8.08 -10.74
C LEU A 57 -12.79 9.54 -10.93
N ALA A 58 -13.74 10.47 -10.94
CA ALA A 58 -13.49 11.90 -11.06
C ALA A 58 -13.00 12.55 -9.76
N GLN A 59 -13.05 11.82 -8.65
CA GLN A 59 -12.62 12.35 -7.37
C GLN A 59 -11.07 12.46 -7.29
N ARG A 60 -10.62 13.60 -6.81
CA ARG A 60 -9.21 14.01 -6.83
C ARG A 60 -8.23 12.99 -6.22
N TYR A 61 -8.64 12.24 -5.21
CA TYR A 61 -7.79 11.23 -4.58
C TYR A 61 -7.57 9.97 -5.44
N TYR A 62 -8.40 9.73 -6.47
CA TYR A 62 -8.17 8.66 -7.44
C TYR A 62 -7.02 8.99 -8.40
N ASP A 63 -6.70 10.26 -8.57
CA ASP A 63 -5.53 10.68 -9.33
C ASP A 63 -4.23 10.59 -8.53
N MET A 64 -4.32 10.35 -7.23
CA MET A 64 -3.16 10.28 -6.36
C MET A 64 -2.53 8.89 -6.40
N ASN A 65 -1.30 8.84 -6.83
CA ASN A 65 -0.47 7.64 -6.84
C ASN A 65 0.53 7.71 -5.68
N VAL A 66 0.49 6.73 -4.79
CA VAL A 66 1.39 6.69 -3.63
C VAL A 66 2.84 6.71 -4.06
N SER A 67 3.21 5.87 -5.04
CA SER A 67 4.59 5.74 -5.51
C SER A 67 5.17 7.02 -6.13
N ASP A 68 4.35 7.90 -6.72
CA ASP A 68 4.83 9.17 -7.27
C ASP A 68 5.20 10.18 -6.18
N SER A 69 4.67 10.01 -4.98
CA SER A 69 4.82 10.93 -3.85
C SER A 69 5.79 10.43 -2.77
N ILE A 70 6.49 9.33 -3.03
CA ILE A 70 7.51 8.80 -2.13
C ILE A 70 8.78 9.63 -2.25
N THR A 71 9.27 10.13 -1.11
CA THR A 71 10.52 10.88 -0.97
C THR A 71 11.49 10.11 -0.07
N PRO A 72 12.77 10.50 0.03
CA PRO A 72 13.71 9.87 0.96
C PRO A 72 13.29 9.95 2.44
N ASP A 73 12.40 10.88 2.77
CA ASP A 73 11.86 11.03 4.14
C ASP A 73 10.52 10.30 4.36
N TYR A 74 10.10 9.51 3.40
CA TYR A 74 8.90 8.67 3.55
C TYR A 74 9.07 7.65 4.69
N PRO A 75 8.02 7.34 5.46
CA PRO A 75 8.12 6.38 6.56
C PRO A 75 8.55 4.98 6.09
N PRO A 76 9.34 4.24 6.89
CA PRO A 76 9.60 2.83 6.65
C PRO A 76 8.28 2.07 6.44
N THR A 77 8.25 1.13 5.49
CA THR A 77 6.99 0.53 5.08
C THR A 77 7.08 -0.98 4.96
N PHE A 78 6.22 -1.69 5.67
CA PHE A 78 5.96 -3.12 5.45
C PHE A 78 4.70 -3.25 4.62
N PHE A 79 4.75 -4.00 3.52
CA PHE A 79 3.54 -4.30 2.74
C PHE A 79 3.54 -5.71 2.19
N TRP A 80 2.34 -6.23 1.98
CA TRP A 80 2.15 -7.56 1.43
C TRP A 80 0.92 -7.63 0.53
N CYS A 81 0.91 -8.63 -0.36
CA CYS A 81 -0.25 -8.98 -1.17
C CYS A 81 -0.28 -10.49 -1.42
N GLY A 82 -1.40 -10.97 -1.89
CA GLY A 82 -1.52 -12.32 -2.43
C GLY A 82 -1.20 -12.37 -3.91
N LYS A 83 -0.55 -13.43 -4.36
CA LYS A 83 -0.28 -13.70 -5.77
C LYS A 83 -1.58 -13.89 -6.57
N ASN A 84 -2.59 -14.46 -5.92
CA ASN A 84 -3.92 -14.74 -6.47
C ASN A 84 -4.96 -13.69 -6.03
N ASP A 85 -4.52 -12.50 -5.66
CA ASP A 85 -5.41 -11.39 -5.34
C ASP A 85 -6.08 -10.87 -6.61
N LEU A 86 -7.31 -11.34 -6.87
CA LEU A 86 -8.07 -10.99 -8.07
C LEU A 86 -8.33 -9.48 -8.18
N THR A 87 -8.49 -8.79 -7.06
CA THR A 87 -8.72 -7.33 -7.06
C THR A 87 -7.49 -6.61 -7.58
N LEU A 88 -6.31 -6.91 -7.05
CA LEU A 88 -5.07 -6.30 -7.52
C LEU A 88 -4.72 -6.72 -8.96
N MET A 89 -5.05 -7.95 -9.36
CA MET A 89 -4.87 -8.41 -10.74
C MET A 89 -5.75 -7.64 -11.74
N LEU A 90 -7.01 -7.34 -11.37
CA LEU A 90 -7.94 -6.54 -12.17
C LEU A 90 -7.53 -5.06 -12.23
N MET A 91 -6.86 -4.58 -11.18
CA MET A 91 -6.33 -3.21 -11.08
C MET A 91 -4.94 -3.05 -11.69
N ASP A 92 -4.43 -4.00 -12.46
CA ASP A 92 -3.04 -4.08 -12.87
C ASP A 92 -2.05 -4.28 -11.70
N TRP A 93 -1.78 -5.53 -11.38
CA TRP A 93 -0.91 -5.93 -10.28
C TRP A 93 0.48 -5.26 -10.32
N TYR A 94 1.03 -5.05 -11.53
CA TYR A 94 2.34 -4.42 -11.70
C TYR A 94 2.32 -2.95 -11.22
N ALA A 95 1.26 -2.22 -11.54
CA ALA A 95 1.09 -0.85 -11.08
C ALA A 95 0.88 -0.76 -9.57
N GLN A 96 0.30 -1.79 -8.95
CA GLN A 96 0.02 -1.78 -7.52
C GLN A 96 1.25 -2.11 -6.67
N ILE A 97 1.98 -3.18 -6.98
CA ILE A 97 3.03 -3.71 -6.11
C ILE A 97 4.45 -3.39 -6.63
N PRO A 98 4.87 -3.79 -7.82
CA PRO A 98 6.21 -3.49 -8.32
C PRO A 98 6.53 -2.01 -8.46
N GLN A 99 5.57 -1.17 -8.82
CA GLN A 99 5.80 0.28 -8.85
C GLN A 99 6.07 0.85 -7.46
N LEU A 100 5.33 0.37 -6.45
CA LEU A 100 5.53 0.78 -5.06
C LEU A 100 6.94 0.37 -4.57
N GLN A 101 7.37 -0.87 -4.87
CA GLN A 101 8.72 -1.36 -4.56
C GLN A 101 9.79 -0.47 -5.19
N LYS A 102 9.70 -0.23 -6.50
CA LYS A 102 10.65 0.61 -7.22
C LYS A 102 10.75 2.03 -6.65
N ALA A 103 9.63 2.61 -6.23
CA ALA A 103 9.61 3.94 -5.63
C ALA A 103 10.32 3.95 -4.27
N MET A 104 10.15 2.92 -3.43
CA MET A 104 10.89 2.74 -2.17
C MET A 104 12.39 2.62 -2.44
N GLU A 105 12.79 1.72 -3.34
CA GLU A 105 14.19 1.49 -3.71
C GLU A 105 14.86 2.76 -4.23
N LYS A 106 14.19 3.46 -5.17
CA LYS A 106 14.70 4.71 -5.76
C LYS A 106 14.99 5.79 -4.73
N ASN A 107 14.19 5.84 -3.68
CA ASN A 107 14.29 6.87 -2.63
C ASN A 107 15.03 6.39 -1.38
N GLY A 108 15.56 5.16 -1.36
CA GLY A 108 16.28 4.60 -0.23
C GLY A 108 15.42 4.43 1.03
N VAL A 109 14.11 4.28 0.86
CA VAL A 109 13.17 4.08 1.97
C VAL A 109 13.27 2.62 2.46
N PRO A 110 13.48 2.37 3.75
CA PRO A 110 13.47 1.01 4.28
C PRO A 110 12.09 0.35 4.07
N TYR A 111 12.08 -0.84 3.46
CA TYR A 111 10.83 -1.55 3.28
C TYR A 111 10.99 -3.07 3.34
N VAL A 112 9.89 -3.74 3.66
CA VAL A 112 9.71 -5.18 3.47
C VAL A 112 8.49 -5.40 2.60
N SER A 113 8.63 -6.24 1.58
CA SER A 113 7.52 -6.67 0.73
C SER A 113 7.37 -8.19 0.79
N ARG A 114 6.13 -8.66 0.95
CA ARG A 114 5.78 -10.09 0.92
C ARG A 114 4.74 -10.36 -0.14
N VAL A 115 4.92 -11.45 -0.88
CA VAL A 115 3.91 -11.97 -1.82
C VAL A 115 3.59 -13.39 -1.41
N TYR A 116 2.35 -13.62 -0.98
CA TYR A 116 1.88 -14.92 -0.51
C TYR A 116 1.16 -15.68 -1.63
N ASP A 117 1.34 -16.99 -1.71
CA ASP A 117 0.76 -17.79 -2.79
C ASP A 117 -0.76 -17.94 -2.67
N ASN A 118 -1.30 -18.04 -1.44
CA ASN A 118 -2.71 -18.32 -1.15
C ASN A 118 -3.35 -17.30 -0.19
N ALA A 119 -3.15 -16.03 -0.45
CA ALA A 119 -3.78 -14.96 0.31
C ALA A 119 -4.71 -14.15 -0.60
N PRO A 120 -6.01 -14.44 -0.64
CA PRO A 120 -6.96 -13.66 -1.42
C PRO A 120 -7.14 -12.25 -0.85
N HIS A 121 -7.78 -11.38 -1.63
CA HIS A 121 -8.10 -10.03 -1.17
C HIS A 121 -8.98 -10.06 0.09
N SER A 122 -8.84 -9.05 0.96
CA SER A 122 -9.70 -8.84 2.15
C SER A 122 -9.53 -9.83 3.30
N VAL A 123 -8.41 -10.55 3.38
CA VAL A 123 -8.15 -11.47 4.51
C VAL A 123 -7.50 -10.80 5.73
N SER A 124 -7.35 -9.49 5.75
CA SER A 124 -6.83 -8.63 6.83
C SER A 124 -5.70 -9.23 7.68
N THR A 125 -5.98 -10.03 8.71
CA THR A 125 -4.96 -10.69 9.55
C THR A 125 -4.27 -11.88 8.87
N GLY A 126 -4.71 -12.27 7.67
CA GLY A 126 -4.21 -13.43 6.95
C GLY A 126 -4.64 -14.79 7.52
N ARG A 127 -5.50 -14.80 8.56
CA ARG A 127 -5.88 -16.04 9.25
C ARG A 127 -6.46 -17.09 8.29
N GLY A 128 -5.93 -18.30 8.38
CA GLY A 128 -6.32 -19.41 7.51
C GLY A 128 -5.72 -19.37 6.11
N THR A 129 -4.75 -18.49 5.87
CA THR A 129 -3.97 -18.42 4.63
C THR A 129 -2.47 -18.49 4.93
N ASP A 130 -1.63 -18.52 3.91
CA ASP A 130 -0.18 -18.47 4.08
C ASP A 130 0.35 -17.08 4.52
N ALA A 131 -0.52 -16.07 4.52
CA ALA A 131 -0.23 -14.76 5.12
C ALA A 131 -0.47 -14.73 6.65
N GLU A 132 -0.92 -15.83 7.26
CA GLU A 132 -1.09 -15.87 8.72
C GLU A 132 0.23 -15.60 9.44
N GLY A 133 0.22 -14.66 10.37
CA GLY A 133 1.43 -14.23 11.09
C GLY A 133 2.12 -13.00 10.52
N TRP A 134 1.70 -12.46 9.37
CA TRP A 134 2.30 -11.27 8.77
C TRP A 134 2.35 -10.07 9.73
N LEU A 135 1.36 -9.95 10.63
CA LEU A 135 1.35 -8.86 11.63
C LEU A 135 2.54 -8.94 12.58
N ASN A 136 2.95 -10.14 12.98
CA ASN A 136 4.12 -10.32 13.85
C ASN A 136 5.40 -9.89 13.13
N GLU A 137 5.55 -10.23 11.84
CA GLU A 137 6.68 -9.76 11.03
C GLU A 137 6.67 -8.23 10.88
N ALA A 138 5.49 -7.65 10.63
CA ALA A 138 5.32 -6.21 10.45
C ALA A 138 5.61 -5.44 11.75
N VAL A 139 5.22 -5.98 12.91
CA VAL A 139 5.55 -5.40 14.23
C VAL A 139 7.04 -5.48 14.48
N ALA A 140 7.68 -6.62 14.22
CA ALA A 140 9.13 -6.76 14.36
C ALA A 140 9.88 -5.77 13.45
N PHE A 141 9.44 -5.60 12.19
CA PHE A 141 9.98 -4.59 11.30
C PHE A 141 9.83 -3.17 11.87
N TRP A 142 8.65 -2.81 12.35
CA TRP A 142 8.43 -1.50 12.99
C TRP A 142 9.35 -1.28 14.20
N GLU A 143 9.49 -2.27 15.07
CA GLU A 143 10.38 -2.19 16.24
C GLU A 143 11.84 -1.98 15.82
N GLU A 144 12.31 -2.60 14.74
CA GLU A 144 13.64 -2.37 14.20
C GLU A 144 13.86 -0.94 13.69
N GLN A 145 12.83 -0.35 13.08
CA GLN A 145 12.91 1.01 12.52
C GLN A 145 12.80 2.10 13.59
N THR A 146 12.41 1.77 14.83
CA THR A 146 12.14 2.73 15.90
C THR A 146 13.10 2.61 17.09
N LYS A 147 14.12 1.77 16.98
CA LYS A 147 15.25 1.70 17.94
C LYS A 147 16.18 2.91 17.71
#